data_0c069368041961e9198ce392e9d400e1
#
_entry.id   0c069368041961e9198ce392e9d400e1
#
_cell.length_a   1.000
_cell.length_b   1.000
_cell.length_c   1.000
_cell.angle_alpha   90.00
_cell.angle_beta   90.00
_cell.angle_gamma   90.00
#
_symmetry.space_group_name_H-M   'P 1'
#
loop_
_entity.id
_entity.type
_entity.pdbx_description
1 polymer ?
#
loop_
_entity_poly.entity_id
_entity_poly.type
_entity_poly.pdbx_seq_one_letter_code
_entity_poly.pdbx_strand_id
1 'polypeptide(L)'
;ENYTPKILDILQQKHVPATFFVIGLNIENNIPLVKRIYNEGHEIGNHTFTHPNLEITSDDRERIELRSTRLLLESILGYSTVLFRPPYNTDAEPKNLYQMRSLAVANNEDFISVTSFIDPNDWEEGVEADSIVARAIKNQKAGNIILLHDAGGNRSETVKALSQIIDYFQKHGYTFVTVSELMGKSRNQVMPPVQKQLQFTEKLDYIFFFITFIWEHFLHGFFLVAILLIIFRLLFVALMAVLQHKKEKKQENQPGEFLPLVSVIVP
;
A
#
# COMPACT_ATOMS: atom_id res chain seq x y z
N GLU A 1 4.05 -0.96 -6.54
CA GLU A 1 3.80 0.00 -7.57
C GLU A 1 4.69 -0.15 -8.80
N ASN A 2 5.16 -1.37 -9.08
CA ASN A 2 5.94 -1.66 -10.29
C ASN A 2 5.10 -1.58 -11.58
N TYR A 3 3.77 -1.56 -11.46
CA TYR A 3 2.85 -1.60 -12.59
C TYR A 3 2.19 -0.25 -12.88
N THR A 4 2.04 0.63 -11.90
CA THR A 4 1.44 1.96 -12.08
C THR A 4 2.12 2.78 -13.18
N PRO A 5 3.48 2.81 -13.30
CA PRO A 5 4.13 3.51 -14.40
C PRO A 5 3.72 3.00 -15.78
N LYS A 6 3.59 1.66 -15.94
CA LYS A 6 3.18 1.02 -17.20
C LYS A 6 1.73 1.32 -17.55
N ILE A 7 0.87 1.37 -16.54
CA ILE A 7 -0.54 1.75 -16.70
C ILE A 7 -0.64 3.20 -17.17
N LEU A 8 0.12 4.12 -16.55
CA LEU A 8 0.18 5.52 -16.99
C LEU A 8 0.70 5.66 -18.42
N ASP A 9 1.71 4.91 -18.81
CA ASP A 9 2.23 4.91 -20.18
C ASP A 9 1.15 4.49 -21.21
N ILE A 10 0.34 3.47 -20.88
CA ILE A 10 -0.77 3.02 -21.72
C ILE A 10 -1.87 4.10 -21.79
N LEU A 11 -2.28 4.66 -20.65
CA LEU A 11 -3.29 5.71 -20.58
C LEU A 11 -2.86 6.94 -21.39
N GLN A 12 -1.61 7.36 -21.28
CA GLN A 12 -1.04 8.45 -22.06
C GLN A 12 -1.05 8.14 -23.55
N GLN A 13 -0.59 6.95 -23.96
CA GLN A 13 -0.59 6.52 -25.36
C GLN A 13 -1.99 6.47 -25.97
N LYS A 14 -2.99 6.07 -25.17
CA LYS A 14 -4.38 5.95 -25.61
C LYS A 14 -5.19 7.23 -25.43
N HIS A 15 -4.61 8.28 -24.84
CA HIS A 15 -5.26 9.55 -24.49
C HIS A 15 -6.52 9.34 -23.62
N VAL A 16 -6.43 8.48 -22.62
CA VAL A 16 -7.52 8.11 -21.73
C VAL A 16 -7.24 8.62 -20.32
N PRO A 17 -8.11 9.47 -19.75
CA PRO A 17 -8.00 9.84 -18.34
C PRO A 17 -8.50 8.71 -17.44
N ALA A 18 -8.05 8.72 -16.18
CA ALA A 18 -8.48 7.77 -15.16
C ALA A 18 -8.56 8.44 -13.79
N THR A 19 -9.20 7.77 -12.84
CA THR A 19 -9.20 8.16 -11.43
C THR A 19 -8.48 7.07 -10.62
N PHE A 20 -7.42 7.45 -9.92
CA PHE A 20 -6.60 6.57 -9.10
C PHE A 20 -6.98 6.70 -7.62
N PHE A 21 -7.34 5.60 -6.97
CA PHE A 21 -7.57 5.58 -5.54
C PHE A 21 -6.32 5.06 -4.84
N VAL A 22 -5.67 5.93 -4.05
CA VAL A 22 -4.33 5.70 -3.52
C VAL A 22 -4.33 5.40 -2.03
N ILE A 23 -3.49 4.45 -1.61
CA ILE A 23 -3.25 4.10 -0.22
C ILE A 23 -2.17 5.03 0.34
N GLY A 24 -2.44 5.70 1.47
CA GLY A 24 -1.55 6.68 2.06
C GLY A 24 -0.13 6.15 2.29
N LEU A 25 0.00 4.97 2.87
CA LEU A 25 1.30 4.32 3.12
C LEU A 25 2.13 4.13 1.84
N ASN A 26 1.48 3.86 0.71
CA ASN A 26 2.15 3.69 -0.57
C ASN A 26 2.61 5.03 -1.18
N ILE A 27 1.92 6.12 -0.86
CA ILE A 27 2.28 7.47 -1.33
C ILE A 27 3.65 7.89 -0.83
N GLU A 28 3.97 7.64 0.44
CA GLU A 28 5.22 8.05 1.08
C GLU A 28 6.45 7.57 0.30
N ASN A 29 6.39 6.35 -0.22
CA ASN A 29 7.47 5.75 -1.01
C ASN A 29 7.44 6.12 -2.50
N ASN A 30 6.36 6.75 -2.99
CA ASN A 30 6.09 6.94 -4.41
C ASN A 30 5.66 8.37 -4.77
N ILE A 31 6.13 9.40 -4.04
CA ILE A 31 5.79 10.81 -4.28
C ILE A 31 5.95 11.24 -5.73
N PRO A 32 7.05 10.90 -6.44
CA PRO A 32 7.19 11.26 -7.86
C PRO A 32 6.09 10.67 -8.75
N LEU A 33 5.63 9.45 -8.42
CA LEU A 33 4.57 8.77 -9.15
C LEU A 33 3.21 9.42 -8.92
N VAL A 34 2.90 9.79 -7.68
CA VAL A 34 1.67 10.54 -7.35
C VAL A 34 1.61 11.88 -8.09
N LYS A 35 2.73 12.61 -8.15
CA LYS A 35 2.85 13.84 -8.94
C LYS A 35 2.67 13.57 -10.43
N ARG A 36 3.20 12.45 -10.95
CA ARG A 36 3.02 12.04 -12.34
C ARG A 36 1.53 11.82 -12.65
N ILE A 37 0.84 11.02 -11.84
CA ILE A 37 -0.62 10.79 -11.97
C ILE A 37 -1.37 12.12 -12.08
N TYR A 38 -1.10 13.05 -11.16
CA TYR A 38 -1.77 14.34 -11.14
C TYR A 38 -1.45 15.20 -12.38
N ASN A 39 -0.16 15.27 -12.77
CA ASN A 39 0.31 16.14 -13.86
C ASN A 39 -0.12 15.62 -15.25
N GLU A 40 -0.33 14.31 -15.40
CA GLU A 40 -0.84 13.71 -16.64
C GLU A 40 -2.38 13.87 -16.79
N GLY A 41 -3.03 14.56 -15.85
CA GLY A 41 -4.45 14.92 -15.97
C GLY A 41 -5.40 13.91 -15.32
N HIS A 42 -4.89 12.88 -14.67
CA HIS A 42 -5.69 11.92 -13.93
C HIS A 42 -6.19 12.51 -12.61
N GLU A 43 -7.26 11.94 -12.06
CA GLU A 43 -7.75 12.26 -10.73
C GLU A 43 -7.18 11.32 -9.67
N ILE A 44 -7.10 11.82 -8.43
CA ILE A 44 -6.65 11.04 -7.29
C ILE A 44 -7.72 11.06 -6.21
N GLY A 45 -8.17 9.88 -5.80
CA GLY A 45 -9.06 9.64 -4.67
C GLY A 45 -8.35 8.95 -3.51
N ASN A 46 -8.99 8.95 -2.37
CA ASN A 46 -8.54 8.36 -1.13
C ASN A 46 -8.92 6.87 -1.07
N HIS A 47 -7.98 6.00 -0.70
CA HIS A 47 -8.22 4.56 -0.47
C HIS A 47 -7.77 4.12 0.92
N THR A 48 -7.96 4.97 1.93
CA THR A 48 -7.45 4.85 3.29
C THR A 48 -5.92 4.96 3.40
N PHE A 49 -5.38 4.98 4.60
CA PHE A 49 -3.93 5.10 4.81
C PHE A 49 -3.22 3.75 4.81
N THR A 50 -3.80 2.75 5.51
CA THR A 50 -3.19 1.41 5.66
C THR A 50 -3.99 0.28 5.02
N HIS A 51 -5.06 0.59 4.26
CA HIS A 51 -5.95 -0.38 3.62
C HIS A 51 -6.61 -1.39 4.60
N PRO A 52 -7.20 -0.93 5.74
CA PRO A 52 -7.83 -1.82 6.69
C PRO A 52 -9.19 -2.33 6.21
N ASN A 53 -9.66 -3.44 6.80
CA ASN A 53 -11.06 -3.82 6.64
C ASN A 53 -11.95 -2.90 7.48
N LEU A 54 -12.70 -2.01 6.83
CA LEU A 54 -13.51 -0.99 7.48
C LEU A 54 -14.72 -1.55 8.24
N GLU A 55 -15.18 -2.77 7.93
CA GLU A 55 -16.28 -3.41 8.67
C GLU A 55 -15.95 -3.64 10.14
N ILE A 56 -14.67 -3.92 10.44
CA ILE A 56 -14.17 -4.20 11.78
C ILE A 56 -13.35 -3.06 12.38
N THR A 57 -13.21 -1.96 11.64
CA THR A 57 -12.44 -0.77 12.06
C THR A 57 -13.37 0.16 12.85
N SER A 58 -12.91 0.77 13.95
CA SER A 58 -13.68 1.76 14.68
C SER A 58 -13.82 3.06 13.90
N ASP A 59 -14.87 3.85 14.17
CA ASP A 59 -15.12 5.14 13.50
C ASP A 59 -13.95 6.10 13.63
N ASP A 60 -13.34 6.18 14.84
CA ASP A 60 -12.18 7.07 15.05
C ASP A 60 -10.96 6.64 14.25
N ARG A 61 -10.71 5.33 14.18
CA ARG A 61 -9.63 4.80 13.34
C ARG A 61 -9.91 5.07 11.86
N GLU A 62 -11.14 4.88 11.39
CA GLU A 62 -11.52 5.16 10.01
C GLU A 62 -11.32 6.65 9.66
N ARG A 63 -11.72 7.57 10.56
CA ARG A 63 -11.45 9.00 10.38
C ARG A 63 -9.95 9.30 10.27
N ILE A 64 -9.12 8.67 11.09
CA ILE A 64 -7.66 8.80 11.02
C ILE A 64 -7.14 8.31 9.66
N GLU A 65 -7.57 7.14 9.20
CA GLU A 65 -7.21 6.57 7.91
C GLU A 65 -7.53 7.54 6.75
N LEU A 66 -8.73 8.11 6.75
CA LEU A 66 -9.20 9.03 5.71
C LEU A 66 -8.43 10.37 5.76
N ARG A 67 -8.34 10.97 6.95
CA ARG A 67 -7.70 12.27 7.14
C ARG A 67 -6.19 12.22 6.84
N SER A 68 -5.49 11.18 7.30
CA SER A 68 -4.05 11.05 7.07
C SER A 68 -3.72 10.98 5.58
N THR A 69 -4.45 10.18 4.80
CA THR A 69 -4.25 10.11 3.36
C THR A 69 -4.55 11.44 2.67
N ARG A 70 -5.64 12.12 3.07
CA ARG A 70 -5.99 13.44 2.52
C ARG A 70 -4.92 14.48 2.81
N LEU A 71 -4.47 14.60 4.08
CA LEU A 71 -3.42 15.53 4.49
C LEU A 71 -2.10 15.27 3.76
N LEU A 72 -1.74 14.00 3.58
CA LEU A 72 -0.54 13.64 2.83
C LEU A 72 -0.63 14.08 1.36
N LEU A 73 -1.77 13.85 0.69
CA LEU A 73 -2.01 14.32 -0.68
C LEU A 73 -1.95 15.86 -0.77
N GLU A 74 -2.59 16.55 0.16
CA GLU A 74 -2.58 18.00 0.26
C GLU A 74 -1.15 18.55 0.40
N SER A 75 -0.35 17.93 1.25
CA SER A 75 1.06 18.34 1.49
C SER A 75 1.96 18.15 0.26
N ILE A 76 1.68 17.13 -0.57
CA ILE A 76 2.50 16.79 -1.74
C ILE A 76 2.07 17.55 -2.98
N LEU A 77 0.76 17.69 -3.18
CA LEU A 77 0.16 18.22 -4.41
C LEU A 77 -0.30 19.68 -4.28
N GLY A 78 -0.63 20.14 -3.08
CA GLY A 78 -1.35 21.39 -2.84
C GLY A 78 -2.83 21.32 -3.25
N TYR A 79 -3.37 20.10 -3.39
CA TYR A 79 -4.76 19.82 -3.71
C TYR A 79 -5.32 18.76 -2.78
N SER A 80 -6.54 18.96 -2.32
CA SER A 80 -7.31 17.98 -1.55
C SER A 80 -7.99 16.96 -2.45
N THR A 81 -8.68 15.97 -1.88
CA THR A 81 -9.62 15.11 -2.59
C THR A 81 -10.86 14.86 -1.77
N VAL A 82 -12.01 14.86 -2.44
CA VAL A 82 -13.30 14.44 -1.85
C VAL A 82 -13.73 13.07 -2.35
N LEU A 83 -12.97 12.44 -3.27
CA LEU A 83 -13.28 11.11 -3.75
C LEU A 83 -12.71 10.07 -2.80
N PHE A 84 -13.52 9.07 -2.46
CA PHE A 84 -13.14 7.97 -1.61
C PHE A 84 -13.62 6.65 -2.19
N ARG A 85 -12.80 5.62 -2.10
CA ARG A 85 -13.19 4.25 -2.35
C ARG A 85 -12.81 3.40 -1.13
N PRO A 86 -13.79 2.72 -0.47
CA PRO A 86 -13.46 1.84 0.64
C PRO A 86 -12.71 0.60 0.16
N PRO A 87 -11.75 0.09 0.97
CA PRO A 87 -11.14 -1.20 0.75
C PRO A 87 -12.15 -2.35 0.70
N TYR A 88 -11.80 -3.43 -0.02
CA TYR A 88 -12.57 -4.67 -0.09
C TYR A 88 -13.98 -4.56 -0.68
N ASN A 89 -14.22 -3.52 -1.49
CA ASN A 89 -15.49 -3.31 -2.21
C ASN A 89 -16.74 -3.28 -1.29
N THR A 90 -16.56 -2.77 -0.08
CA THR A 90 -17.59 -2.70 0.98
C THR A 90 -18.78 -1.79 0.61
N ASP A 91 -18.62 -0.97 -0.43
CA ASP A 91 -19.56 0.07 -0.85
C ASP A 91 -20.43 -0.30 -2.06
N ALA A 92 -20.16 -1.41 -2.74
CA ALA A 92 -20.88 -1.76 -3.95
C ALA A 92 -22.40 -1.93 -3.70
N GLU A 93 -22.75 -2.64 -2.65
CA GLU A 93 -24.10 -2.75 -2.09
C GLU A 93 -23.98 -3.07 -0.61
N PRO A 94 -24.14 -2.08 0.29
CA PRO A 94 -24.05 -2.34 1.72
C PRO A 94 -25.07 -3.40 2.17
N LYS A 95 -24.59 -4.54 2.65
CA LYS A 95 -25.44 -5.68 3.06
C LYS A 95 -25.73 -5.73 4.55
N ASN A 96 -25.03 -4.89 5.33
CA ASN A 96 -25.15 -4.85 6.77
C ASN A 96 -24.89 -3.45 7.32
N LEU A 97 -25.21 -3.25 8.62
CA LEU A 97 -25.06 -1.95 9.29
C LEU A 97 -23.59 -1.48 9.38
N TYR A 98 -22.63 -2.39 9.44
CA TYR A 98 -21.22 -2.03 9.53
C TYR A 98 -20.70 -1.39 8.23
N GLN A 99 -21.12 -1.92 7.07
CA GLN A 99 -20.83 -1.34 5.77
C GLN A 99 -21.49 0.03 5.59
N MET A 100 -22.76 0.17 6.01
CA MET A 100 -23.46 1.47 6.00
C MET A 100 -22.79 2.48 6.94
N ARG A 101 -22.27 2.04 8.08
CA ARG A 101 -21.57 2.90 9.04
C ARG A 101 -20.32 3.52 8.40
N SER A 102 -19.50 2.72 7.73
CA SER A 102 -18.30 3.22 7.03
C SER A 102 -18.63 4.30 5.99
N LEU A 103 -19.68 4.11 5.20
CA LEU A 103 -20.15 5.14 4.26
C LEU A 103 -20.59 6.42 4.99
N ALA A 104 -21.24 6.28 6.14
CA ALA A 104 -21.65 7.43 6.94
C ALA A 104 -20.46 8.16 7.56
N VAL A 105 -19.43 7.44 8.03
CA VAL A 105 -18.18 8.05 8.52
C VAL A 105 -17.50 8.82 7.41
N ALA A 106 -17.34 8.23 6.23
CA ALA A 106 -16.72 8.89 5.08
C ALA A 106 -17.51 10.15 4.65
N ASN A 107 -18.84 10.08 4.61
CA ASN A 107 -19.70 11.22 4.29
C ASN A 107 -19.59 12.36 5.34
N ASN A 108 -19.45 12.03 6.62
CA ASN A 108 -19.23 13.04 7.67
C ASN A 108 -17.84 13.68 7.61
N GLU A 109 -16.90 13.09 6.87
CA GLU A 109 -15.58 13.64 6.56
C GLU A 109 -15.55 14.31 5.17
N ASP A 110 -16.72 14.65 4.61
CA ASP A 110 -16.91 15.30 3.31
C ASP A 110 -16.39 14.48 2.11
N PHE A 111 -16.38 13.14 2.22
CA PHE A 111 -16.03 12.27 1.11
C PHE A 111 -17.26 11.79 0.33
N ILE A 112 -17.08 11.65 -0.98
CA ILE A 112 -18.01 11.00 -1.90
C ILE A 112 -17.48 9.60 -2.16
N SER A 113 -18.24 8.58 -1.72
CA SER A 113 -17.88 7.18 -1.96
C SER A 113 -18.12 6.80 -3.41
N VAL A 114 -17.09 6.21 -4.04
CA VAL A 114 -17.11 5.78 -5.44
C VAL A 114 -17.09 4.27 -5.52
N THR A 115 -18.15 3.69 -6.07
CA THR A 115 -18.29 2.24 -6.29
C THR A 115 -18.13 1.87 -7.75
N SER A 116 -17.93 0.58 -8.02
CA SER A 116 -17.87 0.02 -9.37
C SER A 116 -18.66 -1.28 -9.44
N PHE A 117 -19.46 -1.43 -10.49
CA PHE A 117 -20.18 -2.66 -10.82
C PHE A 117 -19.51 -3.47 -11.94
N ILE A 118 -18.48 -2.92 -12.60
CA ILE A 118 -17.69 -3.63 -13.60
C ILE A 118 -16.33 -3.94 -12.95
N ASP A 119 -16.30 -5.01 -12.13
CA ASP A 119 -15.09 -5.58 -11.56
C ASP A 119 -14.74 -6.86 -12.33
N PRO A 120 -13.70 -6.86 -13.17
CA PRO A 120 -13.26 -8.04 -13.90
C PRO A 120 -12.42 -8.99 -13.04
N ASN A 121 -12.30 -8.74 -11.74
CA ASN A 121 -11.52 -9.55 -10.79
C ASN A 121 -10.07 -9.77 -11.26
N ASP A 122 -9.43 -8.71 -11.69
CA ASP A 122 -8.04 -8.73 -12.18
C ASP A 122 -7.01 -9.00 -11.06
N TRP A 123 -7.48 -8.96 -9.82
CA TRP A 123 -6.71 -9.29 -8.62
C TRP A 123 -6.63 -10.78 -8.31
N GLU A 124 -7.45 -11.64 -8.95
CA GLU A 124 -7.43 -13.10 -8.76
C GLU A 124 -6.09 -13.69 -9.16
N GLU A 125 -5.56 -14.60 -8.36
CA GLU A 125 -4.31 -15.30 -8.65
C GLU A 125 -4.46 -16.17 -9.89
N GLY A 126 -3.52 -16.06 -10.82
CA GLY A 126 -3.50 -16.85 -12.07
C GLY A 126 -4.51 -16.40 -13.13
N VAL A 127 -5.19 -15.26 -12.94
CA VAL A 127 -6.08 -14.72 -13.99
C VAL A 127 -5.25 -14.26 -15.19
N GLU A 128 -5.74 -14.58 -16.39
CA GLU A 128 -5.13 -14.16 -17.66
C GLU A 128 -5.80 -12.91 -18.23
N ALA A 129 -5.05 -12.11 -19.00
CA ALA A 129 -5.51 -10.86 -19.60
C ALA A 129 -6.82 -11.03 -20.39
N ASP A 130 -6.93 -12.07 -21.20
CA ASP A 130 -8.13 -12.34 -22.01
C ASP A 130 -9.38 -12.58 -21.14
N SER A 131 -9.20 -13.19 -19.97
CA SER A 131 -10.29 -13.39 -18.99
C SER A 131 -10.73 -12.06 -18.37
N ILE A 132 -9.78 -11.20 -18.04
CA ILE A 132 -10.03 -9.83 -17.50
C ILE A 132 -10.84 -9.04 -18.55
N VAL A 133 -10.39 -9.04 -19.81
CA VAL A 133 -11.08 -8.36 -20.92
C VAL A 133 -12.49 -8.91 -21.11
N ALA A 134 -12.64 -10.24 -21.17
CA ALA A 134 -13.94 -10.87 -21.36
C ALA A 134 -14.94 -10.54 -20.25
N ARG A 135 -14.48 -10.51 -18.99
CA ARG A 135 -15.31 -10.15 -17.82
C ARG A 135 -15.72 -8.67 -17.86
N ALA A 136 -14.81 -7.76 -18.23
CA ALA A 136 -15.14 -6.35 -18.39
C ALA A 136 -16.21 -6.14 -19.48
N ILE A 137 -16.06 -6.78 -20.61
CA ILE A 137 -17.02 -6.72 -21.73
C ILE A 137 -18.37 -7.32 -21.35
N LYS A 138 -18.38 -8.50 -20.71
CA LYS A 138 -19.61 -9.17 -20.27
C LYS A 138 -20.43 -8.27 -19.34
N ASN A 139 -19.76 -7.55 -18.46
CA ASN A 139 -20.40 -6.71 -17.45
C ASN A 139 -20.61 -5.25 -17.89
N GLN A 140 -20.35 -4.88 -19.15
CA GLN A 140 -20.39 -3.50 -19.66
C GLN A 140 -21.72 -2.75 -19.44
N LYS A 141 -22.81 -3.48 -19.18
CA LYS A 141 -24.14 -2.88 -18.91
C LYS A 141 -24.44 -2.77 -17.40
N ALA A 142 -23.57 -3.27 -16.53
CA ALA A 142 -23.81 -3.24 -15.10
C ALA A 142 -23.53 -1.85 -14.48
N GLY A 143 -22.73 -1.02 -15.13
CA GLY A 143 -22.38 0.31 -14.65
C GLY A 143 -21.49 1.07 -15.63
N ASN A 144 -20.97 2.22 -15.17
CA ASN A 144 -20.16 3.11 -15.99
C ASN A 144 -18.70 3.23 -15.48
N ILE A 145 -18.30 2.46 -14.46
CA ILE A 145 -16.97 2.47 -13.90
C ILE A 145 -16.37 1.07 -13.97
N ILE A 146 -15.22 0.95 -14.63
CA ILE A 146 -14.43 -0.28 -14.70
C ILE A 146 -13.36 -0.19 -13.61
N LEU A 147 -13.31 -1.17 -12.72
CA LEU A 147 -12.32 -1.28 -11.65
C LEU A 147 -11.14 -2.13 -12.11
N LEU A 148 -9.93 -1.64 -11.94
CA LEU A 148 -8.70 -2.40 -12.14
C LEU A 148 -7.72 -2.07 -11.01
N HIS A 149 -6.77 -2.96 -10.77
CA HIS A 149 -5.76 -2.81 -9.73
C HIS A 149 -4.35 -2.71 -10.32
N ASP A 150 -3.54 -1.80 -9.78
CA ASP A 150 -2.16 -1.58 -10.21
C ASP A 150 -1.11 -2.02 -9.15
N ALA A 151 -1.60 -2.52 -8.00
CA ALA A 151 -0.79 -2.94 -6.87
C ALA A 151 -1.37 -4.19 -6.18
N GLY A 152 -0.73 -4.65 -5.10
CA GLY A 152 -1.21 -5.78 -4.29
C GLY A 152 -0.95 -7.15 -4.91
N GLY A 153 0.13 -7.31 -5.68
CA GLY A 153 0.55 -8.58 -6.28
C GLY A 153 1.04 -8.45 -7.72
N ASN A 154 1.06 -9.55 -8.45
CA ASN A 154 1.43 -9.53 -9.88
C ASN A 154 0.25 -8.99 -10.70
N ARG A 155 0.45 -7.84 -11.35
CA ARG A 155 -0.54 -7.15 -12.21
C ARG A 155 -0.10 -7.09 -13.68
N SER A 156 0.79 -7.98 -14.10
CA SER A 156 1.25 -8.05 -15.49
C SER A 156 0.08 -8.29 -16.46
N GLU A 157 -0.89 -9.11 -16.06
CA GLU A 157 -2.06 -9.42 -16.88
C GLU A 157 -3.05 -8.25 -16.91
N THR A 158 -3.20 -7.51 -15.81
CA THR A 158 -3.97 -6.25 -15.79
C THR A 158 -3.39 -5.23 -16.77
N VAL A 159 -2.06 -5.07 -16.81
CA VAL A 159 -1.37 -4.16 -17.76
C VAL A 159 -1.66 -4.56 -19.21
N LYS A 160 -1.61 -5.87 -19.53
CA LYS A 160 -1.94 -6.36 -20.88
C LYS A 160 -3.43 -6.15 -21.22
N ALA A 161 -4.32 -6.43 -20.27
CA ALA A 161 -5.76 -6.30 -20.45
C ALA A 161 -6.19 -4.84 -20.65
N LEU A 162 -5.57 -3.89 -19.96
CA LEU A 162 -5.95 -2.47 -20.01
C LEU A 162 -5.99 -1.92 -21.44
N SER A 163 -4.95 -2.18 -22.25
CA SER A 163 -4.92 -1.70 -23.64
C SER A 163 -6.07 -2.30 -24.46
N GLN A 164 -6.37 -3.59 -24.30
CA GLN A 164 -7.43 -4.29 -25.01
C GLN A 164 -8.82 -3.79 -24.57
N ILE A 165 -9.02 -3.55 -23.28
CA ILE A 165 -10.26 -2.99 -22.74
C ILE A 165 -10.51 -1.61 -23.35
N ILE A 166 -9.51 -0.72 -23.34
CA ILE A 166 -9.63 0.63 -23.91
C ILE A 166 -10.01 0.55 -25.39
N ASP A 167 -9.29 -0.26 -26.18
CA ASP A 167 -9.52 -0.42 -27.60
C ASP A 167 -10.93 -0.94 -27.90
N TYR A 168 -11.39 -1.93 -27.14
CA TYR A 168 -12.74 -2.46 -27.30
C TYR A 168 -13.80 -1.40 -27.04
N PHE A 169 -13.76 -0.70 -25.93
CA PHE A 169 -14.78 0.26 -25.56
C PHE A 169 -14.78 1.47 -26.51
N GLN A 170 -13.61 2.01 -26.88
CA GLN A 170 -13.51 3.09 -27.85
C GLN A 170 -14.09 2.69 -29.22
N LYS A 171 -13.79 1.48 -29.69
CA LYS A 171 -14.34 0.94 -30.95
C LYS A 171 -15.86 0.81 -30.92
N HIS A 172 -16.44 0.61 -29.73
CA HIS A 172 -17.89 0.49 -29.55
C HIS A 172 -18.58 1.81 -29.19
N GLY A 173 -17.89 2.95 -29.36
CA GLY A 173 -18.46 4.29 -29.21
C GLY A 173 -18.49 4.81 -27.77
N TYR A 174 -17.78 4.17 -26.83
CA TYR A 174 -17.62 4.69 -25.48
C TYR A 174 -16.48 5.70 -25.41
N THR A 175 -16.66 6.72 -24.57
CA THR A 175 -15.64 7.71 -24.23
C THR A 175 -15.23 7.49 -22.77
N PHE A 176 -13.93 7.42 -22.53
CA PHE A 176 -13.40 7.37 -21.17
C PHE A 176 -13.30 8.76 -20.57
N VAL A 177 -13.78 8.92 -19.35
CA VAL A 177 -13.80 10.15 -18.59
C VAL A 177 -13.35 9.90 -17.15
N THR A 178 -13.02 10.95 -16.41
CA THR A 178 -12.75 10.86 -14.98
C THR A 178 -14.05 10.74 -14.17
N VAL A 179 -13.94 10.39 -12.88
CA VAL A 179 -15.10 10.32 -11.98
C VAL A 179 -15.79 11.68 -11.87
N SER A 180 -15.04 12.80 -11.81
CA SER A 180 -15.67 14.13 -11.77
C SER A 180 -16.50 14.40 -13.02
N GLU A 181 -15.97 14.13 -14.20
CA GLU A 181 -16.68 14.31 -15.45
C GLU A 181 -17.92 13.43 -15.55
N LEU A 182 -17.83 12.15 -15.08
CA LEU A 182 -18.99 11.25 -15.00
C LEU A 182 -20.10 11.82 -14.09
N MET A 183 -19.71 12.54 -13.04
CA MET A 183 -20.63 13.22 -12.11
C MET A 183 -21.13 14.59 -12.62
N GLY A 184 -20.69 15.05 -13.79
CA GLY A 184 -20.97 16.41 -14.29
C GLY A 184 -20.28 17.51 -13.48
N LYS A 185 -19.15 17.19 -12.85
CA LYS A 185 -18.34 18.11 -12.05
C LYS A 185 -17.00 18.39 -12.72
N SER A 186 -16.37 19.49 -12.34
CA SER A 186 -14.99 19.77 -12.72
C SER A 186 -14.01 19.08 -11.78
N ARG A 187 -12.78 18.84 -12.24
CA ARG A 187 -11.69 18.29 -11.44
C ARG A 187 -11.47 19.10 -10.15
N ASN A 188 -11.53 20.44 -10.21
CA ASN A 188 -11.36 21.29 -9.03
C ASN A 188 -12.50 21.17 -8.00
N GLN A 189 -13.65 20.63 -8.36
CA GLN A 189 -14.72 20.34 -7.40
C GLN A 189 -14.51 19.04 -6.63
N VAL A 190 -13.76 18.09 -7.20
CA VAL A 190 -13.41 16.82 -6.54
C VAL A 190 -11.98 16.83 -6.00
N MET A 191 -11.12 17.65 -6.59
CA MET A 191 -9.76 17.91 -6.11
C MET A 191 -9.54 19.42 -5.93
N PRO A 192 -10.15 20.04 -4.90
CA PRO A 192 -10.03 21.47 -4.70
C PRO A 192 -8.60 21.87 -4.30
N PRO A 193 -8.11 23.03 -4.76
CA PRO A 193 -6.84 23.56 -4.31
C PRO A 193 -6.92 23.91 -2.81
N VAL A 194 -5.85 23.61 -2.09
CA VAL A 194 -5.77 23.97 -0.68
C VAL A 194 -5.65 25.48 -0.52
N GLN A 195 -6.39 26.03 0.43
CA GLN A 195 -6.39 27.48 0.67
C GLN A 195 -5.01 27.96 1.15
N LYS A 196 -4.54 29.12 0.65
CA LYS A 196 -3.21 29.69 0.97
C LYS A 196 -2.92 29.82 2.47
N GLN A 197 -3.94 30.01 3.30
CA GLN A 197 -3.81 30.10 4.75
C GLN A 197 -3.38 28.77 5.41
N LEU A 198 -3.66 27.63 4.79
CA LEU A 198 -3.30 26.30 5.26
C LEU A 198 -1.92 25.83 4.76
N GLN A 199 -1.32 26.52 3.79
CA GLN A 199 -0.03 26.13 3.19
C GLN A 199 1.14 26.05 4.20
N PHE A 200 1.06 26.75 5.34
CA PHE A 200 2.08 26.63 6.38
C PHE A 200 1.90 25.34 7.19
N THR A 201 0.66 25.01 7.55
CA THR A 201 0.34 23.75 8.26
C THR A 201 0.66 22.54 7.42
N GLU A 202 0.38 22.59 6.11
CA GLU A 202 0.72 21.53 5.16
C GLU A 202 2.22 21.26 5.05
N LYS A 203 3.04 22.31 5.08
CA LYS A 203 4.49 22.13 5.13
C LYS A 203 4.94 21.46 6.42
N LEU A 204 4.29 21.76 7.55
CA LEU A 204 4.54 21.07 8.81
C LEU A 204 4.09 19.61 8.75
N ASP A 205 2.93 19.33 8.15
CA ASP A 205 2.43 17.98 7.94
C ASP A 205 3.38 17.17 7.05
N TYR A 206 3.86 17.75 5.94
CA TYR A 206 4.87 17.12 5.09
C TYR A 206 6.15 16.80 5.87
N ILE A 207 6.65 17.75 6.68
CA ILE A 207 7.83 17.54 7.53
C ILE A 207 7.56 16.44 8.54
N PHE A 208 6.39 16.40 9.15
CA PHE A 208 6.00 15.36 10.10
C PHE A 208 5.98 13.98 9.44
N PHE A 209 5.31 13.82 8.29
CA PHE A 209 5.32 12.56 7.53
C PHE A 209 6.74 12.15 7.12
N PHE A 210 7.56 13.10 6.67
CA PHE A 210 8.95 12.83 6.30
C PHE A 210 9.81 12.37 7.49
N ILE A 211 9.63 12.97 8.66
CA ILE A 211 10.33 12.58 9.89
C ILE A 211 9.89 11.18 10.34
N THR A 212 8.58 10.90 10.35
CA THR A 212 8.04 9.59 10.73
C THR A 212 8.51 8.49 9.77
N PHE A 213 8.54 8.76 8.47
CA PHE A 213 9.08 7.87 7.46
C PHE A 213 10.57 7.53 7.70
N ILE A 214 11.43 8.56 7.92
CA ILE A 214 12.84 8.33 8.21
C ILE A 214 13.01 7.53 9.51
N TRP A 215 12.24 7.86 10.54
CA TRP A 215 12.30 7.20 11.83
C TRP A 215 11.93 5.71 11.74
N GLU A 216 10.90 5.39 10.99
CA GLU A 216 10.49 3.99 10.74
C GLU A 216 11.61 3.19 10.06
N HIS A 217 12.21 3.73 9.00
CA HIS A 217 13.31 3.08 8.28
C HIS A 217 14.55 2.94 9.17
N PHE A 218 14.86 3.95 9.99
CA PHE A 218 15.93 3.88 10.96
C PHE A 218 15.71 2.76 11.99
N LEU A 219 14.50 2.67 12.56
CA LEU A 219 14.16 1.62 13.51
C LEU A 219 14.28 0.23 12.90
N HIS A 220 13.76 0.01 11.69
CA HIS A 220 13.89 -1.26 10.99
C HIS A 220 15.38 -1.64 10.80
N GLY A 221 16.20 -0.73 10.32
CA GLY A 221 17.64 -0.94 10.17
C GLY A 221 18.33 -1.23 11.49
N PHE A 222 18.02 -0.49 12.53
CA PHE A 222 18.56 -0.66 13.87
C PHE A 222 18.24 -2.04 14.46
N PHE A 223 16.97 -2.47 14.38
CA PHE A 223 16.56 -3.80 14.87
C PHE A 223 17.19 -4.92 14.06
N LEU A 224 17.31 -4.78 12.75
CA LEU A 224 17.99 -5.77 11.91
C LEU A 224 19.45 -5.96 12.36
N VAL A 225 20.20 -4.87 12.53
CA VAL A 225 21.58 -4.91 13.00
C VAL A 225 21.67 -5.51 14.41
N ALA A 226 20.77 -5.13 15.32
CA ALA A 226 20.73 -5.69 16.66
C ALA A 226 20.51 -7.22 16.65
N ILE A 227 19.58 -7.68 15.85
CA ILE A 227 19.32 -9.14 15.68
C ILE A 227 20.55 -9.87 15.12
N LEU A 228 21.19 -9.31 14.10
CA LEU A 228 22.41 -9.90 13.52
C LEU A 228 23.56 -9.99 14.55
N LEU A 229 23.72 -8.95 15.38
CA LEU A 229 24.73 -8.97 16.44
C LEU A 229 24.42 -10.02 17.52
N ILE A 230 23.14 -10.20 17.89
CA ILE A 230 22.73 -11.26 18.81
C ILE A 230 23.03 -12.64 18.23
N ILE A 231 22.67 -12.89 16.98
CA ILE A 231 22.96 -14.15 16.29
C ILE A 231 24.46 -14.41 16.22
N PHE A 232 25.25 -13.39 15.84
CA PHE A 232 26.70 -13.49 15.79
C PHE A 232 27.30 -13.85 17.17
N ARG A 233 26.82 -13.16 18.23
CA ARG A 233 27.24 -13.49 19.62
C ARG A 233 26.93 -14.95 19.98
N LEU A 234 25.73 -15.44 19.68
CA LEU A 234 25.33 -16.81 19.98
C LEU A 234 26.21 -17.82 19.24
N LEU A 235 26.46 -17.58 17.94
CA LEU A 235 27.33 -18.42 17.14
C LEU A 235 28.79 -18.42 17.64
N PHE A 236 29.28 -17.24 18.03
CA PHE A 236 30.61 -17.08 18.60
C PHE A 236 30.77 -17.86 19.93
N VAL A 237 29.79 -17.71 20.84
CA VAL A 237 29.78 -18.44 22.10
C VAL A 237 29.72 -19.96 21.88
N ALA A 238 28.85 -20.41 20.96
CA ALA A 238 28.75 -21.82 20.59
C ALA A 238 30.07 -22.38 20.01
N LEU A 239 30.71 -21.59 19.12
CA LEU A 239 32.02 -21.96 18.57
C LEU A 239 33.08 -22.08 19.67
N MET A 240 33.15 -21.10 20.58
CA MET A 240 34.10 -21.11 21.69
C MET A 240 33.87 -22.31 22.63
N ALA A 241 32.60 -22.62 22.92
CA ALA A 241 32.24 -23.80 23.73
C ALA A 241 32.71 -25.11 23.06
N VAL A 242 32.55 -25.26 21.76
CA VAL A 242 33.01 -26.41 21.00
C VAL A 242 34.54 -26.51 21.00
N LEU A 243 35.23 -25.39 20.83
CA LEU A 243 36.71 -25.36 20.87
C LEU A 243 37.24 -25.70 22.25
N GLN A 244 36.60 -25.20 23.30
CA GLN A 244 36.96 -25.50 24.68
C GLN A 244 36.74 -26.99 24.99
N HIS A 245 35.58 -27.53 24.62
CA HIS A 245 35.30 -28.97 24.80
C HIS A 245 36.31 -29.88 24.08
N LYS A 246 36.72 -29.52 22.86
CA LYS A 246 37.78 -30.23 22.13
C LYS A 246 39.13 -30.17 22.85
N LYS A 247 39.48 -29.04 23.46
CA LYS A 247 40.70 -28.84 24.22
C LYS A 247 40.71 -29.69 25.50
N GLU A 248 39.61 -29.69 26.25
CA GLU A 248 39.44 -30.49 27.45
C GLU A 248 39.56 -31.99 27.16
N LYS A 249 38.87 -32.49 26.12
CA LYS A 249 38.94 -33.88 25.67
C LYS A 249 40.35 -34.29 25.22
N LYS A 250 41.15 -33.35 24.69
CA LYS A 250 42.54 -33.60 24.32
C LYS A 250 43.46 -33.66 25.54
N GLN A 251 43.16 -32.92 26.62
CA GLN A 251 43.87 -32.99 27.88
C GLN A 251 43.55 -34.27 28.68
N GLU A 252 42.29 -34.70 28.64
CA GLU A 252 41.85 -35.95 29.31
C GLU A 252 42.48 -37.20 28.69
N ASN A 253 42.81 -37.17 27.39
CA ASN A 253 43.49 -38.26 26.68
C ASN A 253 45.04 -38.23 26.77
N GLN A 254 45.64 -37.30 27.50
CA GLN A 254 47.05 -37.38 27.82
C GLN A 254 47.22 -38.28 29.04
N PRO A 255 48.12 -39.30 29.01
CA PRO A 255 48.38 -40.11 30.17
C PRO A 255 48.83 -39.19 31.30
N GLY A 256 47.94 -39.02 32.29
CA GLY A 256 48.25 -38.21 33.46
C GLY A 256 49.49 -38.81 34.16
N GLU A 257 50.45 -37.97 34.51
CA GLU A 257 51.45 -38.35 35.51
C GLU A 257 50.71 -38.85 36.74
N PHE A 258 50.94 -40.14 37.04
CA PHE A 258 50.39 -40.76 38.24
C PHE A 258 51.02 -40.09 39.43
N LEU A 259 50.34 -39.12 40.03
CA LEU A 259 50.73 -38.58 41.34
C LEU A 259 50.12 -39.47 42.43
N PRO A 260 50.92 -40.25 43.13
CA PRO A 260 50.38 -41.04 44.21
C PRO A 260 49.84 -40.19 45.33
N LEU A 261 48.56 -40.40 45.67
CA LEU A 261 47.94 -39.77 46.84
C LEU A 261 48.68 -40.24 48.12
N VAL A 262 49.41 -39.37 48.75
CA VAL A 262 50.06 -39.65 50.07
C VAL A 262 49.13 -39.04 51.14
N SER A 263 48.55 -39.92 51.97
CA SER A 263 47.89 -39.52 53.20
C SER A 263 48.88 -39.55 54.37
N VAL A 264 49.08 -38.41 55.02
CA VAL A 264 49.86 -38.30 56.28
C VAL A 264 48.91 -38.52 57.44
N ILE A 265 49.06 -39.64 58.19
CA ILE A 265 48.35 -39.79 59.45
C ILE A 265 49.26 -39.25 60.54
N VAL A 266 48.79 -38.22 61.26
CA VAL A 266 49.47 -37.68 62.45
C VAL A 266 48.81 -38.34 63.65
N PRO A 267 49.56 -39.00 64.57
CA PRO A 267 49.01 -39.68 65.75
C PRO A 267 48.49 -38.63 66.79
#